data_12d79be3916eca67fa4b6d89c1c759b5
#
_entry.id   12d79be3916eca67fa4b6d89c1c759b5
#
_cell.length_a   1.000
_cell.length_b   1.000
_cell.length_c   1.000
_cell.angle_alpha   90.00
_cell.angle_beta   90.00
_cell.angle_gamma   90.00
#
_symmetry.space_group_name_H-M   'P 1'
#
loop_
_entity.id
_entity.type
_entity.pdbx_description
1 polymer ?
#
loop_
_entity_poly.entity_id
_entity_poly.type
_entity_poly.pdbx_seq_one_letter_code
_entity_poly.pdbx_strand_id
1 'polypeptide(L)'
;MKLKRNATNETVPLEDGFLWSDEFDWKPIEQQQEYAINGTLIIQEGKKKSGRPITLSGSDGQGWVKRSSLSILKDWSALQGEQFTLIFEYPHDTRQFNVIFNHGDGAINAKPVMGFPTVSDGDYYEVTLKFLEVQDAN
;
A
#
# COMPACT_ATOMS: atom_id res chain seq x y z
N MET A 1 11.07 5.70 3.51
CA MET A 1 10.03 4.65 3.55
C MET A 1 10.64 3.33 3.11
N LYS A 2 10.22 2.24 3.71
CA LYS A 2 10.70 0.91 3.35
C LYS A 2 9.64 -0.14 3.58
N LEU A 3 9.73 -1.26 2.87
CA LEU A 3 8.87 -2.42 3.05
C LEU A 3 9.73 -3.57 3.60
N LYS A 4 9.31 -4.15 4.71
CA LYS A 4 10.01 -5.26 5.36
C LYS A 4 9.19 -6.54 5.20
N ARG A 5 9.86 -7.63 4.79
CA ARG A 5 9.27 -8.96 4.78
C ARG A 5 9.33 -9.55 6.20
N ASN A 6 8.18 -9.82 6.81
CA ASN A 6 8.13 -10.22 8.21
C ASN A 6 8.80 -11.56 8.47
N ALA A 7 8.75 -12.49 7.53
CA ALA A 7 9.31 -13.83 7.72
C ALA A 7 10.85 -13.85 7.77
N THR A 8 11.52 -12.95 7.06
CA THR A 8 12.99 -12.94 6.91
C THR A 8 13.65 -11.67 7.42
N ASN A 9 12.86 -10.63 7.76
CA ASN A 9 13.32 -9.30 8.12
C ASN A 9 14.12 -8.59 7.01
N GLU A 10 14.05 -9.08 5.78
CA GLU A 10 14.62 -8.37 4.63
C GLU A 10 13.83 -7.10 4.34
N THR A 11 14.52 -6.04 3.92
CA THR A 11 13.89 -4.76 3.63
C THR A 11 14.22 -4.31 2.21
N VAL A 12 13.24 -3.64 1.58
CA VAL A 12 13.42 -2.95 0.31
C VAL A 12 13.19 -1.47 0.55
N PRO A 13 14.16 -0.61 0.25
CA PRO A 13 13.96 0.83 0.40
C PRO A 13 13.01 1.34 -0.68
N LEU A 14 12.08 2.22 -0.27
CA LEU A 14 11.18 2.95 -1.15
C LEU A 14 11.51 4.44 -1.02
N GLU A 15 11.41 5.17 -2.12
CA GLU A 15 11.68 6.59 -2.07
C GLU A 15 10.60 7.34 -1.30
N ASP A 16 10.98 8.49 -0.74
CA ASP A 16 10.07 9.32 0.05
C ASP A 16 9.09 10.11 -0.83
N GLY A 17 9.24 10.06 -2.14
CA GLY A 17 8.39 10.77 -3.08
C GLY A 17 7.05 10.11 -3.39
N PHE A 18 6.73 8.99 -2.76
CA PHE A 18 5.44 8.34 -2.95
C PHE A 18 4.33 9.11 -2.25
N LEU A 19 3.23 9.33 -2.97
CA LEU A 19 2.01 9.89 -2.41
C LEU A 19 1.10 8.75 -1.95
N TRP A 20 0.66 8.79 -0.69
CA TRP A 20 -0.39 7.89 -0.22
C TRP A 20 -1.73 8.51 -0.63
N SER A 21 -2.20 8.13 -1.81
CA SER A 21 -3.31 8.82 -2.47
C SER A 21 -4.66 8.58 -1.80
N ASP A 22 -4.83 7.46 -1.11
CA ASP A 22 -6.10 7.09 -0.47
C ASP A 22 -6.05 7.11 1.06
N GLU A 23 -5.11 7.89 1.62
CA GLU A 23 -4.91 7.95 3.08
C GLU A 23 -6.18 8.32 3.85
N PHE A 24 -6.97 9.23 3.31
CA PHE A 24 -8.15 9.75 3.99
C PHE A 24 -9.48 9.25 3.42
N ASP A 25 -9.42 8.36 2.44
CA ASP A 25 -10.63 7.89 1.74
C ASP A 25 -11.31 6.73 2.46
N TRP A 26 -10.59 6.00 3.30
CA TRP A 26 -11.13 4.81 3.94
C TRP A 26 -12.05 5.19 5.10
N LYS A 27 -13.19 4.50 5.15
CA LYS A 27 -14.18 4.68 6.21
C LYS A 27 -14.04 3.52 7.21
N PRO A 28 -13.53 3.78 8.42
CA PRO A 28 -13.38 2.72 9.42
C PRO A 28 -14.73 2.26 10.00
N ILE A 29 -15.78 3.04 9.79
CA ILE A 29 -17.11 2.73 10.30
C ILE A 29 -18.02 2.35 9.14
N GLU A 30 -18.56 1.14 9.20
CA GLU A 30 -19.64 0.72 8.31
C GLU A 30 -20.96 1.12 8.96
N GLN A 31 -21.73 1.97 8.27
CA GLN A 31 -22.93 2.56 8.84
C GLN A 31 -24.13 2.31 7.92
N GLN A 32 -25.24 1.92 8.51
CA GLN A 32 -26.52 1.81 7.81
C GLN A 32 -27.51 2.77 8.44
N GLN A 33 -28.20 3.55 7.62
CA GLN A 33 -29.16 4.56 8.05
C GLN A 33 -30.53 4.25 7.46
N GLU A 34 -31.59 4.33 8.30
CA GLU A 34 -32.96 4.23 7.84
C GLU A 34 -33.87 5.06 8.76
N TYR A 35 -35.03 5.43 8.24
CA TYR A 35 -36.00 6.19 9.01
C TYR A 35 -37.13 5.29 9.47
N ALA A 36 -37.51 5.40 10.75
CA ALA A 36 -38.70 4.79 11.27
C ALA A 36 -39.96 5.51 10.75
N ILE A 37 -41.11 4.89 10.89
CA ILE A 37 -42.37 5.43 10.40
C ILE A 37 -42.67 6.82 11.03
N ASN A 38 -42.23 7.02 12.27
CA ASN A 38 -42.42 8.30 12.96
C ASN A 38 -41.41 9.40 12.58
N GLY A 39 -40.52 9.10 11.60
CA GLY A 39 -39.50 10.04 11.15
C GLY A 39 -38.20 10.00 11.94
N THR A 40 -38.07 9.16 12.93
CA THR A 40 -36.83 9.02 13.71
C THR A 40 -35.78 8.29 12.89
N LEU A 41 -34.54 8.84 12.87
CA LEU A 41 -33.41 8.19 12.21
C LEU A 41 -32.89 7.04 13.04
N ILE A 42 -32.80 5.88 12.42
CA ILE A 42 -32.22 4.67 13.02
C ILE A 42 -30.85 4.42 12.39
N ILE A 43 -29.81 4.32 13.21
CA ILE A 43 -28.44 4.12 12.76
C ILE A 43 -27.91 2.82 13.33
N GLN A 44 -27.34 1.98 12.45
CA GLN A 44 -26.62 0.78 12.83
C GLN A 44 -25.18 0.92 12.38
N GLU A 45 -24.22 0.67 13.26
CA GLU A 45 -22.81 0.86 12.97
C GLU A 45 -21.99 -0.36 13.37
N GLY A 46 -20.93 -0.63 12.58
CA GLY A 46 -19.91 -1.60 12.91
C GLY A 46 -18.55 -1.03 12.55
N LYS A 47 -17.53 -1.35 13.34
CA LYS A 47 -16.17 -0.90 13.07
C LYS A 47 -15.41 -1.96 12.30
N LYS A 48 -14.82 -1.55 11.17
CA LYS A 48 -13.92 -2.41 10.40
C LYS A 48 -12.61 -2.57 11.15
N LYS A 49 -12.08 -3.80 11.20
CA LYS A 49 -10.87 -4.11 11.95
C LYS A 49 -9.62 -4.18 11.07
N SER A 50 -9.79 -4.36 9.78
CA SER A 50 -8.70 -4.46 8.82
C SER A 50 -9.21 -4.21 7.41
N GLY A 51 -8.30 -4.25 6.43
CA GLY A 51 -8.69 -4.08 5.03
C GLY A 51 -8.53 -2.65 4.52
N ARG A 52 -7.89 -1.77 5.28
CA ARG A 52 -7.62 -0.40 4.81
C ARG A 52 -6.71 -0.47 3.59
N PRO A 53 -7.12 0.07 2.43
CA PRO A 53 -6.24 0.13 1.28
C PRO A 53 -5.17 1.19 1.47
N ILE A 54 -3.96 0.87 1.02
CA ILE A 54 -2.83 1.81 1.03
C ILE A 54 -2.28 1.84 -0.39
N THR A 55 -2.53 2.93 -1.10
CA THR A 55 -2.05 3.12 -2.47
C THR A 55 -0.94 4.16 -2.46
N LEU A 56 0.27 3.73 -2.82
CA LEU A 56 1.44 4.59 -2.93
C LEU A 56 1.68 4.88 -4.40
N SER A 57 1.47 6.12 -4.81
CA SER A 57 1.56 6.53 -6.20
C SER A 57 2.82 7.35 -6.45
N GLY A 58 3.60 6.95 -7.47
CA GLY A 58 4.67 7.77 -8.00
C GLY A 58 4.17 8.57 -9.20
N SER A 59 4.56 9.84 -9.29
CA SER A 59 4.17 10.71 -10.41
C SER A 59 5.10 11.90 -10.51
N ASP A 60 5.15 12.51 -11.69
CA ASP A 60 5.83 13.80 -11.94
C ASP A 60 7.27 13.85 -11.44
N GLY A 61 8.04 12.79 -11.72
CA GLY A 61 9.44 12.72 -11.34
C GLY A 61 9.70 12.27 -9.93
N GLN A 62 8.68 11.76 -9.23
CA GLN A 62 8.81 11.25 -7.86
C GLN A 62 8.26 9.83 -7.76
N GLY A 63 8.64 9.13 -6.69
CA GLY A 63 8.19 7.76 -6.47
C GLY A 63 8.86 6.77 -7.41
N TRP A 64 10.14 6.96 -7.70
CA TRP A 64 10.90 6.09 -8.57
C TRP A 64 11.56 4.97 -7.77
N VAL A 65 11.56 3.78 -8.34
CA VAL A 65 12.19 2.61 -7.74
C VAL A 65 13.15 2.02 -8.76
N LYS A 66 14.33 1.62 -8.31
CA LYS A 66 15.30 0.94 -9.17
C LYS A 66 14.78 -0.43 -9.57
N ARG A 67 15.17 -0.88 -10.77
CA ARG A 67 14.76 -2.19 -11.27
C ARG A 67 15.13 -3.33 -10.31
N SER A 68 16.28 -3.25 -9.66
CA SER A 68 16.69 -4.27 -8.68
C SER A 68 15.71 -4.37 -7.51
N SER A 69 15.29 -3.23 -6.95
CA SER A 69 14.28 -3.22 -5.89
C SER A 69 12.91 -3.65 -6.39
N LEU A 70 12.54 -3.21 -7.60
CA LEU A 70 11.27 -3.59 -8.22
C LEU A 70 11.18 -5.10 -8.44
N SER A 71 12.26 -5.74 -8.85
CA SER A 71 12.32 -7.19 -9.02
C SER A 71 12.09 -7.92 -7.72
N ILE A 72 12.66 -7.43 -6.60
CA ILE A 72 12.43 -8.01 -5.28
C ILE A 72 10.96 -7.85 -4.88
N LEU A 73 10.38 -6.68 -5.10
CA LEU A 73 8.96 -6.44 -4.81
C LEU A 73 8.05 -7.37 -5.61
N LYS A 74 8.38 -7.59 -6.87
CA LYS A 74 7.61 -8.51 -7.72
C LYS A 74 7.70 -9.95 -7.23
N ASP A 75 8.88 -10.38 -6.83
CA ASP A 75 9.07 -11.72 -6.26
C ASP A 75 8.29 -11.89 -4.97
N TRP A 76 8.31 -10.88 -4.10
CA TRP A 76 7.53 -10.90 -2.86
C TRP A 76 6.03 -10.94 -3.12
N SER A 77 5.56 -10.26 -4.16
CA SER A 77 4.14 -10.27 -4.50
C SER A 77 3.65 -11.63 -4.97
N ALA A 78 4.55 -12.50 -5.40
CA ALA A 78 4.23 -13.85 -5.83
C ALA A 78 4.16 -14.86 -4.67
N LEU A 79 4.49 -14.43 -3.45
CA LEU A 79 4.46 -15.32 -2.28
C LEU A 79 3.06 -15.36 -1.69
N GLN A 80 2.56 -16.56 -1.47
CA GLN A 80 1.22 -16.75 -0.90
C GLN A 80 1.29 -16.72 0.63
N GLY A 81 0.37 -15.99 1.25
CA GLY A 81 0.24 -15.96 2.70
C GLY A 81 1.28 -15.16 3.45
N GLU A 82 2.13 -14.42 2.75
CA GLU A 82 3.18 -13.61 3.37
C GLU A 82 2.63 -12.24 3.80
N GLN A 83 3.11 -11.78 4.94
CA GLN A 83 2.79 -10.45 5.43
C GLN A 83 4.06 -9.60 5.47
N PHE A 84 3.86 -8.30 5.29
CA PHE A 84 4.93 -7.32 5.22
C PHE A 84 4.65 -6.18 6.17
N THR A 85 5.69 -5.45 6.57
CA THR A 85 5.53 -4.23 7.35
C THR A 85 5.97 -3.04 6.50
N LEU A 86 5.03 -2.14 6.23
CA LEU A 86 5.32 -0.86 5.57
C LEU A 86 5.72 0.14 6.64
N ILE A 87 6.92 0.68 6.52
CA ILE A 87 7.53 1.55 7.54
C ILE A 87 7.74 2.94 6.95
N PHE A 88 7.08 3.94 7.54
CA PHE A 88 7.29 5.33 7.20
C PHE A 88 8.48 5.88 8.01
N GLU A 89 9.35 6.62 7.34
CA GLU A 89 10.57 7.16 7.94
C GLU A 89 10.65 8.68 7.78
N TYR A 90 9.50 9.36 7.78
CA TYR A 90 9.46 10.80 7.71
C TYR A 90 9.69 11.43 9.09
N PRO A 91 10.21 12.67 9.15
CA PRO A 91 10.40 13.33 10.45
C PRO A 91 9.12 13.46 11.28
N HIS A 92 7.96 13.57 10.62
CA HIS A 92 6.67 13.75 11.29
C HIS A 92 5.75 12.55 11.17
N ASP A 93 6.20 11.46 10.55
CA ASP A 93 5.39 10.27 10.37
C ASP A 93 6.28 9.03 10.37
N THR A 94 6.24 8.30 11.49
CA THR A 94 7.01 7.06 11.67
C THR A 94 6.09 5.85 11.82
N ARG A 95 4.85 5.95 11.34
CA ARG A 95 3.87 4.87 11.46
C ARG A 95 4.35 3.61 10.73
N GLN A 96 3.93 2.47 11.25
CA GLN A 96 4.17 1.17 10.64
C GLN A 96 2.85 0.46 10.45
N PHE A 97 2.70 -0.20 9.30
CA PHE A 97 1.48 -0.92 8.96
C PHE A 97 1.81 -2.35 8.56
N ASN A 98 1.07 -3.31 9.09
CA ASN A 98 1.16 -4.69 8.64
C ASN A 98 0.26 -4.84 7.42
N VAL A 99 0.85 -5.23 6.28
CA VAL A 99 0.17 -5.18 4.99
C VAL A 99 0.36 -6.45 4.18
N ILE A 100 -0.54 -6.65 3.21
CA ILE A 100 -0.35 -7.61 2.12
C ILE A 100 -0.52 -6.86 0.80
N PHE A 101 -0.01 -7.44 -0.29
CA PHE A 101 -0.23 -6.89 -1.62
C PHE A 101 -1.71 -7.01 -2.01
N ASN A 102 -2.26 -5.95 -2.60
CA ASN A 102 -3.65 -5.94 -3.03
C ASN A 102 -3.75 -6.45 -4.47
N HIS A 103 -3.74 -7.75 -4.64
CA HIS A 103 -3.78 -8.37 -5.97
C HIS A 103 -5.11 -8.15 -6.70
N GLY A 104 -6.18 -7.93 -5.96
CA GLY A 104 -7.50 -7.68 -6.56
C GLY A 104 -7.58 -6.35 -7.29
N ASP A 105 -6.61 -5.46 -7.09
CA ASP A 105 -6.61 -4.12 -7.69
C ASP A 105 -5.29 -3.81 -8.41
N GLY A 106 -4.52 -4.83 -8.77
CA GLY A 106 -3.24 -4.64 -9.44
C GLY A 106 -2.17 -4.09 -8.51
N ALA A 107 -1.54 -4.97 -7.73
CA ALA A 107 -0.66 -4.58 -6.62
C ALA A 107 0.56 -3.76 -7.05
N ILE A 108 1.11 -4.04 -8.22
CA ILE A 108 2.31 -3.36 -8.73
C ILE A 108 2.04 -2.90 -10.15
N ASN A 109 2.18 -1.61 -10.39
CA ASN A 109 2.13 -1.01 -11.70
C ASN A 109 3.39 -0.17 -11.90
N ALA A 110 4.19 -0.50 -12.90
CA ALA A 110 5.48 0.13 -13.12
C ALA A 110 5.70 0.42 -14.59
N LYS A 111 6.30 1.59 -14.88
CA LYS A 111 6.72 1.92 -16.24
C LYS A 111 8.11 2.57 -16.21
N PRO A 112 8.94 2.33 -17.24
CA PRO A 112 10.28 2.93 -17.29
C PRO A 112 10.20 4.46 -17.32
N VAL A 113 11.02 5.12 -16.50
CA VAL A 113 11.12 6.58 -16.50
C VAL A 113 11.63 7.09 -17.84
N MET A 114 12.57 6.36 -18.44
CA MET A 114 13.19 6.76 -19.71
C MET A 114 12.29 6.60 -20.94
N GLY A 115 11.14 5.93 -20.81
CA GLY A 115 10.20 5.75 -21.91
C GLY A 115 10.59 4.76 -22.99
N PHE A 116 11.73 4.07 -22.84
CA PHE A 116 12.16 2.99 -23.72
C PHE A 116 12.62 1.79 -22.87
N PRO A 117 12.81 0.59 -23.47
CA PRO A 117 13.19 -0.58 -22.67
C PRO A 117 14.48 -0.33 -21.91
N THR A 118 14.39 -0.43 -20.58
CA THR A 118 15.52 -0.27 -19.66
C THR A 118 15.62 -1.55 -18.85
N VAL A 119 16.74 -2.25 -18.97
CA VAL A 119 16.90 -3.59 -18.39
C VAL A 119 18.07 -3.69 -17.42
N SER A 120 18.75 -2.58 -17.14
CA SER A 120 19.81 -2.53 -16.15
C SER A 120 19.25 -2.41 -14.75
N ASP A 121 19.89 -3.06 -13.78
CA ASP A 121 19.45 -3.02 -12.37
C ASP A 121 19.43 -1.61 -11.78
N GLY A 122 20.20 -0.69 -12.33
CA GLY A 122 20.22 0.71 -11.89
C GLY A 122 19.19 1.60 -12.56
N ASP A 123 18.42 1.08 -13.51
CA ASP A 123 17.39 1.88 -14.19
C ASP A 123 16.21 2.11 -13.27
N TYR A 124 15.58 3.30 -13.41
CA TYR A 124 14.45 3.70 -12.58
C TYR A 124 13.12 3.44 -13.27
N TYR A 125 12.13 3.09 -12.46
CA TYR A 125 10.74 2.94 -12.88
C TYR A 125 9.85 3.81 -12.01
N GLU A 126 8.88 4.45 -12.61
CA GLU A 126 7.79 5.11 -11.89
C GLU A 126 6.78 4.03 -11.50
N VAL A 127 6.47 3.93 -10.21
CA VAL A 127 5.77 2.78 -9.65
C VAL A 127 4.55 3.23 -8.86
N THR A 128 3.47 2.48 -8.99
CA THR A 128 2.31 2.55 -8.09
C THR A 128 2.20 1.21 -7.37
N LEU A 129 2.18 1.26 -6.04
CA LEU A 129 2.09 0.09 -5.18
C LEU A 129 0.75 0.13 -4.43
N LYS A 130 0.05 -0.99 -4.41
CA LYS A 130 -1.24 -1.10 -3.71
C LYS A 130 -1.19 -2.21 -2.70
N PHE A 131 -1.49 -1.86 -1.46
CA PHE A 131 -1.50 -2.76 -0.31
C PHE A 131 -2.85 -2.74 0.39
N LEU A 132 -3.07 -3.78 1.19
CA LEU A 132 -4.17 -3.82 2.16
C LEU A 132 -3.57 -3.96 3.56
N GLU A 133 -4.00 -3.11 4.48
CA GLU A 133 -3.65 -3.27 5.89
C GLU A 133 -4.38 -4.46 6.47
N VAL A 134 -3.66 -5.33 7.15
CA VAL A 134 -4.23 -6.53 7.78
C VAL A 134 -3.87 -6.54 9.25
N GLN A 135 -4.65 -7.29 10.03
CA GLN A 135 -4.30 -7.50 11.43
C GLN A 135 -3.08 -8.41 11.53
N ASP A 136 -2.26 -8.14 12.54
CA ASP A 136 -1.11 -8.99 12.82
C ASP A 136 -1.60 -10.42 13.12
N ALA A 137 -0.89 -11.43 12.57
CA ALA A 137 -1.31 -12.82 12.64
C ALA A 137 -0.92 -13.49 13.97
N ASN A 138 -1.09 -12.83 15.07
CA ASN A 138 -0.79 -13.39 16.40
C ASN A 138 -1.99 -14.11 16.99
#